data_c18471d504455bb89676edf93aa487ce
#
_entry.id   c18471d504455bb89676edf93aa487ce
#
_cell.length_a   1.000
_cell.length_b   1.000
_cell.length_c   1.000
_cell.angle_alpha   90.00
_cell.angle_beta   90.00
_cell.angle_gamma   90.00
#
_symmetry.space_group_name_H-M   'P 1'
#
loop_
_entity.id
_entity.type
_entity.pdbx_description
1 polymer ?
#
loop_
_entity_poly.entity_id
_entity_poly.type
_entity_poly.pdbx_seq_one_letter_code
_entity_poly.pdbx_strand_id
1 'polypeptide(L)'
;MLFRSAADNACITLVQADSLQYAADDFGFWYTKTINLYADSLTRGEMVALHLQMMELDGTLLADVKDHFTVGTSDLPLVVNRCLKQMSRGEEMRIIAPWYTAYGAEGTALIKPYTNLIIVLKIEE
;
A
#
# COMPACT_ATOMS: atom_id res chain seq x y z
N MET A 1 18.70 -10.87 9.84
CA MET A 1 17.40 -11.05 9.23
C MET A 1 17.50 -11.05 7.73
N LEU A 2 17.92 -12.20 7.20
CA LEU A 2 18.17 -12.35 5.77
C LEU A 2 16.92 -12.07 4.93
N PHE A 3 15.74 -12.55 5.35
CA PHE A 3 14.51 -12.37 4.60
C PHE A 3 14.11 -10.90 4.47
N ARG A 4 14.20 -10.14 5.55
CA ARG A 4 13.85 -8.71 5.51
C ARG A 4 14.84 -7.92 4.67
N SER A 5 16.13 -8.23 4.78
CA SER A 5 17.16 -7.56 3.96
C SER A 5 16.96 -7.83 2.47
N ALA A 6 16.62 -9.06 2.09
CA ALA A 6 16.34 -9.40 0.70
C ALA A 6 15.11 -8.64 0.18
N ALA A 7 14.04 -8.56 0.98
CA ALA A 7 12.83 -7.82 0.63
C ALA A 7 13.14 -6.32 0.49
N ASP A 8 13.85 -5.74 1.44
CA ASP A 8 14.23 -4.34 1.40
C ASP A 8 15.07 -4.03 0.15
N ASN A 9 16.04 -4.88 -0.17
CA ASN A 9 16.88 -4.67 -1.35
C ASN A 9 16.07 -4.75 -2.64
N ALA A 10 15.12 -5.69 -2.74
CA ALA A 10 14.26 -5.81 -3.92
C ALA A 10 13.38 -4.57 -4.08
N CYS A 11 12.80 -4.07 -3.00
CA CYS A 11 11.96 -2.88 -3.01
C CYS A 11 12.77 -1.62 -3.33
N ILE A 12 13.95 -1.46 -2.73
CA ILE A 12 14.85 -0.33 -3.00
C ILE A 12 15.27 -0.31 -4.46
N THR A 13 15.58 -1.46 -5.03
CA THR A 13 15.96 -1.57 -6.44
C THR A 13 14.84 -1.05 -7.33
N LEU A 14 13.60 -1.43 -7.05
CA LEU A 14 12.44 -0.95 -7.81
C LEU A 14 12.23 0.55 -7.61
N VAL A 15 12.32 1.04 -6.38
CA VAL A 15 12.19 2.48 -6.07
C VAL A 15 13.20 3.30 -6.85
N GLN A 16 14.44 2.84 -6.94
CA GLN A 16 15.51 3.55 -7.66
C GLN A 16 15.34 3.47 -9.18
N ALA A 17 14.77 2.39 -9.69
CA ALA A 17 14.55 2.20 -11.12
C ALA A 17 13.31 2.94 -11.63
N ASP A 18 12.35 3.25 -10.76
CA ASP A 18 11.12 3.95 -11.12
C ASP A 18 11.41 5.44 -11.35
N SER A 19 10.76 6.03 -12.35
CA SER A 19 10.89 7.46 -12.63
C SER A 19 10.18 8.33 -11.58
N LEU A 20 9.29 7.76 -10.78
CA LEU A 20 8.59 8.48 -9.72
C LEU A 20 9.50 8.68 -8.51
N GLN A 21 9.23 9.74 -7.75
CA GLN A 21 9.95 10.00 -6.51
C GLN A 21 9.17 9.41 -5.33
N TYR A 22 9.84 8.57 -4.57
CA TYR A 22 9.26 7.90 -3.41
C TYR A 22 9.80 8.47 -2.11
N ALA A 23 8.93 8.58 -1.12
CA ALA A 23 9.30 8.85 0.26
C ALA A 23 9.34 7.54 1.03
N ALA A 24 10.24 7.45 2.01
CA ALA A 24 10.29 6.30 2.92
C ALA A 24 9.41 6.57 4.13
N ASP A 25 8.64 5.56 4.55
CA ASP A 25 7.87 5.62 5.78
C ASP A 25 8.57 4.82 6.88
N ASP A 26 8.47 5.28 8.11
CA ASP A 26 9.12 4.62 9.27
C ASP A 26 8.64 3.19 9.48
N PHE A 27 7.45 2.86 8.98
CA PHE A 27 6.91 1.51 9.06
C PHE A 27 7.67 0.51 8.18
N GLY A 28 8.43 0.99 7.17
CA GLY A 28 9.27 0.15 6.35
C GLY A 28 8.86 0.02 4.89
N PHE A 29 7.99 0.88 4.40
CA PHE A 29 7.60 0.90 2.98
C PHE A 29 7.96 2.23 2.34
N TRP A 30 7.87 2.28 1.00
CA TRP A 30 8.08 3.49 0.21
C TRP A 30 6.79 3.86 -0.50
N TYR A 31 6.54 5.16 -0.67
CA TYR A 31 5.30 5.62 -1.30
C TYR A 31 5.48 6.90 -2.08
N THR A 32 4.58 7.11 -3.04
CA THR A 32 4.35 8.41 -3.68
C THR A 32 2.85 8.67 -3.67
N LYS A 33 2.44 9.93 -3.50
CA LYS A 33 1.06 10.31 -3.27
C LYS A 33 0.69 11.54 -4.05
N THR A 34 -0.49 11.56 -4.70
CA THR A 34 -1.12 12.78 -5.16
C THR A 34 -1.78 13.48 -3.98
N ILE A 35 -1.90 14.80 -4.04
CA ILE A 35 -2.43 15.58 -2.93
C ILE A 35 -3.69 16.31 -3.38
N ASN A 36 -4.76 16.23 -2.58
CA ASN A 36 -5.97 17.01 -2.76
C ASN A 36 -6.09 18.02 -1.61
N LEU A 37 -5.73 19.27 -1.89
CA LEU A 37 -5.71 20.34 -0.90
C LEU A 37 -7.11 20.77 -0.44
N TYR A 38 -8.15 20.35 -1.14
CA TYR A 38 -9.52 20.76 -0.84
C TYR A 38 -10.29 19.76 0.01
N ALA A 39 -9.68 18.64 0.35
CA ALA A 39 -10.32 17.61 1.15
C ALA A 39 -9.62 17.45 2.50
N ASP A 40 -10.41 17.18 3.53
CA ASP A 40 -9.88 16.88 4.85
C ASP A 40 -9.32 15.46 4.89
N SER A 41 -8.38 15.23 5.81
CA SER A 41 -7.85 13.90 6.07
C SER A 41 -8.95 12.97 6.56
N LEU A 42 -8.80 11.68 6.24
CA LEU A 42 -9.75 10.66 6.68
C LEU A 42 -9.62 10.44 8.17
N THR A 43 -10.74 10.16 8.83
CA THR A 43 -10.79 9.87 10.25
C THR A 43 -11.12 8.41 10.49
N ARG A 44 -10.65 7.87 11.62
CA ARG A 44 -10.96 6.50 12.03
C ARG A 44 -12.47 6.33 12.16
N GLY A 45 -12.99 5.24 11.62
CA GLY A 45 -14.41 4.93 11.60
C GLY A 45 -15.16 5.47 10.39
N GLU A 46 -14.52 6.34 9.60
CA GLU A 46 -15.11 6.86 8.38
C GLU A 46 -15.15 5.77 7.30
N MET A 47 -16.28 5.67 6.59
CA MET A 47 -16.41 4.73 5.47
C MET A 47 -16.04 5.44 4.18
N VAL A 48 -15.15 4.82 3.39
CA VAL A 48 -14.69 5.39 2.12
C VAL A 48 -14.83 4.38 1.01
N ALA A 49 -15.09 4.87 -0.21
CA ALA A 49 -15.05 4.07 -1.42
C ALA A 49 -13.58 3.99 -1.88
N LEU A 50 -13.08 2.79 -2.01
CA LEU A 50 -11.66 2.53 -2.22
C LEU A 50 -11.46 1.64 -3.44
N HIS A 51 -10.50 2.01 -4.30
CA HIS A 51 -10.00 1.13 -5.34
C HIS A 51 -8.60 0.69 -4.94
N LEU A 52 -8.43 -0.60 -4.74
CA LEU A 52 -7.19 -1.21 -4.27
C LEU A 52 -6.69 -2.21 -5.29
N GLN A 53 -5.47 -2.00 -5.78
CA GLN A 53 -4.79 -2.96 -6.65
C GLN A 53 -3.52 -3.43 -5.97
N MET A 54 -3.25 -4.73 -6.03
CA MET A 54 -2.03 -5.33 -5.51
C MET A 54 -1.34 -6.11 -6.61
N MET A 55 -0.05 -5.88 -6.74
CA MET A 55 0.79 -6.51 -7.77
C MET A 55 2.08 -7.02 -7.15
N GLU A 56 2.65 -8.06 -7.75
CA GLU A 56 4.03 -8.44 -7.46
C GLU A 56 4.96 -7.34 -8.00
N LEU A 57 6.23 -7.35 -7.58
CA LEU A 57 7.20 -6.33 -8.01
C LEU A 57 7.45 -6.34 -9.52
N ASP A 58 7.17 -7.46 -10.19
CA ASP A 58 7.27 -7.57 -11.65
C ASP A 58 6.04 -7.02 -12.40
N GLY A 59 5.02 -6.56 -11.66
CA GLY A 59 3.80 -6.02 -12.23
C GLY A 59 2.65 -7.01 -12.37
N THR A 60 2.85 -8.27 -11.99
CA THR A 60 1.78 -9.28 -12.06
C THR A 60 0.65 -8.91 -11.10
N LEU A 61 -0.55 -8.71 -11.63
CA LEU A 61 -1.72 -8.33 -10.83
C LEU A 61 -2.20 -9.51 -9.99
N LEU A 62 -2.33 -9.31 -8.69
CA LEU A 62 -2.78 -10.32 -7.75
C LEU A 62 -4.19 -10.05 -7.24
N ALA A 63 -4.57 -8.78 -7.12
CA ALA A 63 -5.90 -8.39 -6.65
C ALA A 63 -6.27 -7.03 -7.20
N ASP A 64 -7.56 -6.85 -7.49
CA ASP A 64 -8.14 -5.59 -7.97
C ASP A 64 -9.53 -5.49 -7.36
N VAL A 65 -9.69 -4.63 -6.35
CA VAL A 65 -10.90 -4.56 -5.54
C VAL A 65 -11.43 -3.13 -5.51
N LYS A 66 -12.72 -2.97 -5.78
CA LYS A 66 -13.45 -1.71 -5.56
C LYS A 66 -14.54 -1.99 -4.55
N ASP A 67 -14.48 -1.36 -3.39
CA ASP A 67 -15.46 -1.57 -2.34
C ASP A 67 -15.40 -0.43 -1.33
N HIS A 68 -16.30 -0.45 -0.37
CA HIS A 68 -16.29 0.48 0.75
C HIS A 68 -15.56 -0.16 1.93
N PHE A 69 -14.69 0.61 2.57
CA PHE A 69 -13.92 0.16 3.72
C PHE A 69 -14.01 1.20 4.84
N THR A 70 -13.95 0.73 6.07
CA THR A 70 -13.93 1.59 7.24
C THR A 70 -12.50 1.87 7.66
N VAL A 71 -12.15 3.15 7.74
CA VAL A 71 -10.80 3.58 8.08
C VAL A 71 -10.41 3.10 9.47
N GLY A 72 -9.28 2.38 9.55
CA GLY A 72 -8.68 1.94 10.80
C GLY A 72 -9.26 0.66 11.41
N THR A 73 -10.33 0.11 10.86
CA THR A 73 -11.00 -1.08 11.42
C THR A 73 -11.24 -2.20 10.41
N SER A 74 -10.80 -2.02 9.16
CA SER A 74 -10.98 -3.02 8.10
C SER A 74 -9.91 -4.10 8.18
N ASP A 75 -10.17 -5.25 7.53
CA ASP A 75 -9.25 -6.39 7.45
C ASP A 75 -8.16 -6.20 6.38
N LEU A 76 -7.90 -4.96 6.00
CA LEU A 76 -6.85 -4.62 5.05
C LEU A 76 -5.47 -4.81 5.68
N PRO A 77 -4.43 -5.03 4.87
CA PRO A 77 -3.06 -5.15 5.40
C PRO A 77 -2.68 -3.93 6.23
N LEU A 78 -1.77 -4.11 7.17
CA LEU A 78 -1.33 -3.03 8.06
C LEU A 78 -0.83 -1.81 7.28
N VAL A 79 -0.08 -2.03 6.20
CA VAL A 79 0.43 -0.94 5.37
C VAL A 79 -0.70 -0.11 4.77
N VAL A 80 -1.79 -0.74 4.32
CA VAL A 80 -2.92 -0.03 3.73
C VAL A 80 -3.65 0.79 4.79
N ASN A 81 -3.91 0.21 5.96
CA ASN A 81 -4.55 0.93 7.05
C ASN A 81 -3.72 2.14 7.49
N ARG A 82 -2.40 1.99 7.52
CA ARG A 82 -1.51 3.11 7.85
C ARG A 82 -1.57 4.22 6.78
N CYS A 83 -1.60 3.85 5.51
CA CYS A 83 -1.68 4.82 4.42
C CYS A 83 -3.00 5.58 4.41
N LEU A 84 -4.11 4.90 4.70
CA LEU A 84 -5.42 5.56 4.74
C LEU A 84 -5.45 6.71 5.75
N LYS A 85 -4.73 6.60 6.85
CA LYS A 85 -4.64 7.66 7.86
C LYS A 85 -3.92 8.92 7.35
N GLN A 86 -3.15 8.79 6.28
CA GLN A 86 -2.38 9.89 5.69
C GLN A 86 -3.03 10.44 4.43
N MET A 87 -4.20 9.93 4.04
CA MET A 87 -4.85 10.27 2.77
C MET A 87 -6.14 11.03 3.00
N SER A 88 -6.53 11.76 1.94
CA SER A 88 -7.80 12.47 1.84
C SER A 88 -8.58 11.96 0.65
N ARG A 89 -9.86 12.32 0.57
CA ARG A 89 -10.70 11.91 -0.56
C ARG A 89 -10.13 12.43 -1.87
N GLY A 90 -10.18 11.61 -2.90
CA GLY A 90 -9.66 11.93 -4.23
C GLY A 90 -8.16 11.75 -4.39
N GLU A 91 -7.45 11.34 -3.33
CA GLU A 91 -6.02 11.09 -3.41
C GLU A 91 -5.73 9.65 -3.85
N GLU A 92 -4.58 9.49 -4.48
CA GLU A 92 -4.05 8.20 -4.91
C GLU A 92 -2.65 8.03 -4.36
N MET A 93 -2.35 6.83 -3.89
CA MET A 93 -1.05 6.48 -3.35
C MET A 93 -0.52 5.22 -4.04
N ARG A 94 0.73 5.25 -4.46
CA ARG A 94 1.44 4.09 -4.96
C ARG A 94 2.46 3.68 -3.91
N ILE A 95 2.40 2.43 -3.49
CA ILE A 95 3.17 1.92 -2.36
C ILE A 95 4.02 0.74 -2.83
N ILE A 96 5.29 0.74 -2.44
CA ILE A 96 6.17 -0.42 -2.61
C ILE A 96 6.43 -0.97 -1.21
N ALA A 97 5.85 -2.12 -0.92
CA ALA A 97 5.77 -2.68 0.42
C ALA A 97 6.49 -4.01 0.52
N PRO A 98 7.54 -4.11 1.36
CA PRO A 98 8.11 -5.41 1.69
C PRO A 98 7.06 -6.30 2.36
N TRP A 99 7.22 -7.62 2.23
CA TRP A 99 6.23 -8.59 2.71
C TRP A 99 5.86 -8.40 4.18
N TYR A 100 6.81 -8.02 5.03
CA TYR A 100 6.57 -7.90 6.46
C TYR A 100 5.73 -6.68 6.84
N THR A 101 5.48 -5.75 5.91
CA THR A 101 4.55 -4.63 6.12
C THR A 101 3.16 -4.93 5.56
N ALA A 102 3.00 -6.01 4.82
CA ALA A 102 1.77 -6.39 4.13
C ALA A 102 1.17 -7.66 4.75
N TYR A 103 1.20 -8.77 4.02
CA TYR A 103 0.56 -10.02 4.47
C TYR A 103 1.50 -10.97 5.21
N GLY A 104 2.77 -10.64 5.32
CA GLY A 104 3.72 -11.34 6.17
C GLY A 104 4.10 -12.73 5.69
N ALA A 105 4.53 -13.53 6.66
CA ALA A 105 4.98 -14.90 6.44
C ALA A 105 3.82 -15.88 6.20
N GLU A 106 2.59 -15.49 6.50
CA GLU A 106 1.42 -16.35 6.33
C GLU A 106 0.76 -16.16 4.97
N GLY A 107 0.75 -14.91 4.45
CA GLY A 107 0.05 -14.61 3.22
C GLY A 107 -1.46 -14.72 3.36
N THR A 108 -2.14 -14.88 2.23
CA THR A 108 -3.60 -15.12 2.15
C THR A 108 -3.86 -16.12 1.03
N ALA A 109 -5.15 -16.40 0.74
CA ALA A 109 -5.53 -17.25 -0.36
C ALA A 109 -5.04 -16.72 -1.72
N LEU A 110 -4.94 -15.38 -1.88
CA LEU A 110 -4.51 -14.74 -3.12
C LEU A 110 -3.04 -14.34 -3.10
N ILE A 111 -2.49 -14.07 -1.91
CA ILE A 111 -1.13 -13.54 -1.75
C ILE A 111 -0.29 -14.62 -1.07
N LYS A 112 0.73 -15.09 -1.76
CA LYS A 112 1.65 -16.10 -1.19
C LYS A 112 2.44 -15.52 -0.01
N PRO A 113 2.91 -16.37 0.91
CA PRO A 113 3.82 -15.93 1.97
C PRO A 113 5.05 -15.23 1.40
N TYR A 114 5.56 -14.24 2.13
CA TYR A 114 6.77 -13.48 1.79
C TYR A 114 6.71 -12.75 0.46
N THR A 115 5.51 -12.30 0.04
CA THR A 115 5.36 -11.57 -1.21
C THR A 115 5.51 -10.07 -0.98
N ASN A 116 6.50 -9.47 -1.64
CA ASN A 116 6.65 -8.01 -1.70
C ASN A 116 5.64 -7.48 -2.72
N LEU A 117 4.99 -6.36 -2.41
CA LEU A 117 3.87 -5.87 -3.18
C LEU A 117 4.09 -4.45 -3.70
N ILE A 118 3.56 -4.20 -4.90
CA ILE A 118 3.20 -2.85 -5.34
C ILE A 118 1.71 -2.71 -5.05
N ILE A 119 1.33 -1.69 -4.30
CA ILE A 119 -0.06 -1.42 -3.95
C ILE A 119 -0.45 -0.07 -4.52
N VAL A 120 -1.50 -0.03 -5.32
CA VAL A 120 -2.09 1.23 -5.81
C VAL A 120 -3.41 1.42 -5.08
N LEU A 121 -3.51 2.54 -4.37
CA LEU A 121 -4.60 2.82 -3.45
C LEU A 121 -5.22 4.15 -3.84
N LYS A 122 -6.49 4.13 -4.24
CA LYS A 122 -7.21 5.33 -4.64
C LYS A 122 -8.48 5.48 -3.82
N ILE A 123 -8.64 6.66 -3.20
CA ILE A 123 -9.84 7.00 -2.45
C ILE A 123 -10.75 7.80 -3.38
N GLU A 124 -11.97 7.30 -3.62
CA GLU A 124 -12.95 8.00 -4.42
C GLU A 124 -13.43 9.26 -3.72
N GLU A 125 -13.82 10.23 -4.48
CA GLU A 125 -14.36 11.49 -3.94
C GLU A 125 -15.77 11.35 -3.39
#